data_fc1ee11dbbe5f26796455fa08417a997
#
_entry.id   fc1ee11dbbe5f26796455fa08417a997
#
_cell.length_a   1.000
_cell.length_b   1.000
_cell.length_c   1.000
_cell.angle_alpha   90.00
_cell.angle_beta   90.00
_cell.angle_gamma   90.00
#
_symmetry.space_group_name_H-M   'P 1'
#
loop_
_entity.id
_entity.type
_entity.pdbx_description
1 polymer ?
#
loop_
_entity_poly.entity_id
_entity_poly.type
_entity_poly.pdbx_seq_one_letter_code
_entity_poly.pdbx_strand_id
1 'polypeptide(L)'
;MVLGFTYTFVTKQGVFSEKKLAYSATTSNMEMISIEKAKELYESQSALFVDARHDFEYKMGHIRGAMNIALKEIDTHRIQLENISKEKMLIVYCDGVECNSSIELALKLMELKFTNVKVFFGGWQEWKAKKYPIDKE
;
A
#
# COMPACT_ATOMS: atom_id res chain seq x y z
N MET A 1 30.10 -1.68 37.54
CA MET A 1 30.24 -0.45 36.76
C MET A 1 30.37 -0.71 35.26
N VAL A 2 31.26 -1.57 34.87
CA VAL A 2 31.44 -1.97 33.44
C VAL A 2 30.16 -2.61 32.87
N LEU A 3 29.46 -3.41 33.63
CA LEU A 3 28.22 -4.05 33.24
C LEU A 3 27.08 -3.06 32.98
N GLY A 4 26.99 -2.00 33.80
CA GLY A 4 25.95 -0.98 33.61
C GLY A 4 26.15 -0.15 32.36
N PHE A 5 27.39 0.13 32.01
CA PHE A 5 27.74 0.86 30.79
C PHE A 5 27.44 0.04 29.54
N THR A 6 27.79 -1.24 29.56
CA THR A 6 27.50 -2.16 28.47
C THR A 6 25.99 -2.35 28.31
N TYR A 7 25.24 -2.43 29.39
CA TYR A 7 23.79 -2.56 29.37
C TYR A 7 23.13 -1.36 28.71
N THR A 8 23.58 -0.14 29.04
CA THR A 8 23.04 1.08 28.44
C THR A 8 23.26 1.13 26.94
N PHE A 9 24.43 0.69 26.48
CA PHE A 9 24.76 0.64 25.06
C PHE A 9 23.88 -0.37 24.31
N VAL A 10 23.69 -1.56 24.88
CA VAL A 10 22.85 -2.61 24.31
C VAL A 10 21.37 -2.17 24.23
N THR A 11 20.90 -1.45 25.26
CA THR A 11 19.52 -0.93 25.29
C THR A 11 19.28 0.07 24.15
N LYS A 12 20.25 0.94 23.88
CA LYS A 12 20.15 1.88 22.76
C LYS A 12 20.08 1.18 21.41
N GLN A 13 20.89 0.18 21.22
CA GLN A 13 20.83 -0.62 20.00
C GLN A 13 19.54 -1.44 19.91
N GLY A 14 19.05 -1.93 21.03
CA GLY A 14 17.81 -2.68 21.10
C GLY A 14 16.59 -1.88 20.64
N VAL A 15 16.50 -0.63 21.08
CA VAL A 15 15.38 0.26 20.69
C VAL A 15 15.38 0.50 19.16
N PHE A 16 16.54 0.70 18.58
CA PHE A 16 16.69 0.90 17.14
C PHE A 16 16.32 -0.37 16.37
N SER A 17 16.71 -1.52 16.89
CA SER A 17 16.45 -2.83 16.33
C SER A 17 14.95 -3.17 16.38
N GLU A 18 14.24 -2.79 17.44
CA GLU A 18 12.82 -3.04 17.57
C GLU A 18 11.98 -2.29 16.52
N LYS A 19 12.30 -1.04 16.23
CA LYS A 19 11.63 -0.28 15.16
C LYS A 19 11.84 -0.92 13.80
N LYS A 20 13.05 -1.35 13.52
CA LYS A 20 13.40 -2.02 12.27
C LYS A 20 12.70 -3.37 12.14
N LEU A 21 12.62 -4.13 13.22
CA LEU A 21 11.94 -5.41 13.27
C LEU A 21 10.43 -5.25 13.10
N ALA A 22 9.82 -4.25 13.74
CA ALA A 22 8.40 -3.96 13.60
C ALA A 22 8.03 -3.58 12.16
N TYR A 23 8.82 -2.74 11.51
CA TYR A 23 8.65 -2.38 10.11
C TYR A 23 8.77 -3.62 9.21
N SER A 24 9.80 -4.42 9.42
CA SER A 24 10.04 -5.64 8.65
C SER A 24 8.91 -6.65 8.85
N ALA A 25 8.43 -6.83 10.09
CA ALA A 25 7.33 -7.74 10.38
C ALA A 25 6.02 -7.31 9.72
N THR A 26 5.72 -6.01 9.74
CA THR A 26 4.53 -5.45 9.10
C THR A 26 4.60 -5.63 7.59
N THR A 27 5.77 -5.38 7.01
CA THR A 27 5.99 -5.56 5.57
C THR A 27 5.91 -7.04 5.16
N SER A 28 6.38 -7.94 6.02
CA SER A 28 6.35 -9.39 5.73
C SER A 28 4.92 -9.96 5.72
N ASN A 29 3.99 -9.30 6.41
CA ASN A 29 2.58 -9.70 6.40
C ASN A 29 1.79 -9.09 5.24
N MET A 30 2.42 -8.21 4.47
CA MET A 30 1.78 -7.57 3.32
C MET A 30 1.88 -8.49 2.10
N GLU A 31 0.75 -8.82 1.52
CA GLU A 31 0.72 -9.67 0.33
C GLU A 31 0.97 -8.86 -0.92
N MET A 32 2.01 -9.24 -1.66
CA MET A 32 2.29 -8.72 -2.99
C MET A 32 1.60 -9.63 -4.01
N ILE A 33 0.85 -9.05 -4.94
CA ILE A 33 0.13 -9.84 -5.94
C ILE A 33 0.66 -9.56 -7.36
N SER A 34 0.58 -10.59 -8.20
CA SER A 34 0.95 -10.51 -9.62
C SER A 34 -0.13 -9.83 -10.44
N ILE A 35 0.20 -9.50 -11.69
CA ILE A 35 -0.77 -8.95 -12.65
C ILE A 35 -1.92 -9.93 -12.90
N GLU A 36 -1.64 -11.23 -12.95
CA GLU A 36 -2.65 -12.25 -13.15
C GLU A 36 -3.65 -12.27 -11.99
N LYS A 37 -3.14 -12.23 -10.76
CA LYS A 37 -3.97 -12.19 -9.57
C LYS A 37 -4.77 -10.89 -9.48
N ALA A 38 -4.15 -9.77 -9.81
CA ALA A 38 -4.81 -8.47 -9.82
C ALA A 38 -5.97 -8.47 -10.83
N LYS A 39 -5.76 -9.02 -12.03
CA LYS A 39 -6.79 -9.12 -13.06
C LYS A 39 -7.94 -10.02 -12.63
N GLU A 40 -7.63 -11.15 -12.01
CA GLU A 40 -8.62 -12.07 -11.46
C GLU A 40 -9.52 -11.37 -10.43
N LEU A 41 -8.90 -10.66 -9.49
CA LEU A 41 -9.63 -9.94 -8.44
C LEU A 41 -10.43 -8.76 -9.01
N TYR A 42 -9.92 -8.13 -10.05
CA TYR A 42 -10.64 -7.08 -10.77
C TYR A 42 -11.92 -7.63 -11.42
N GLU A 43 -11.81 -8.74 -12.13
CA GLU A 43 -12.94 -9.34 -12.84
C GLU A 43 -14.01 -9.87 -11.88
N SER A 44 -13.61 -10.42 -10.74
CA SER A 44 -14.54 -10.92 -9.74
C SER A 44 -15.19 -9.80 -8.92
N GLN A 45 -14.72 -8.55 -9.09
CA GLN A 45 -15.20 -7.39 -8.33
C GLN A 45 -15.06 -7.58 -6.81
N SER A 46 -14.07 -8.36 -6.41
CA SER A 46 -13.82 -8.70 -5.00
C SER A 46 -13.05 -7.63 -4.24
N ALA A 47 -12.44 -6.69 -4.94
CA ALA A 47 -11.52 -5.73 -4.34
C ALA A 47 -11.76 -4.32 -4.85
N LEU A 48 -11.41 -3.35 -4.01
CA LEU A 48 -11.31 -1.95 -4.40
C LEU A 48 -9.85 -1.64 -4.72
N PHE A 49 -9.57 -1.17 -5.93
CA PHE A 49 -8.23 -0.74 -6.29
C PHE A 49 -7.99 0.69 -5.81
N VAL A 50 -6.81 0.93 -5.26
CA VAL A 50 -6.42 2.23 -4.73
C VAL A 50 -5.15 2.69 -5.42
N ASP A 51 -5.23 3.80 -6.14
CA ASP A 51 -4.12 4.40 -6.85
C ASP A 51 -3.39 5.37 -5.94
N ALA A 52 -2.13 5.07 -5.63
CA ALA A 52 -1.30 5.86 -4.72
C ALA A 52 -0.52 6.98 -5.41
N ARG A 53 -0.73 7.16 -6.73
CA ARG A 53 -0.05 8.21 -7.49
C ARG A 53 -0.67 9.58 -7.23
N HIS A 54 -0.03 10.61 -7.74
CA HIS A 54 -0.57 11.96 -7.66
C HIS A 54 -1.86 12.09 -8.48
N ASP A 55 -2.70 13.03 -8.10
CA ASP A 55 -3.99 13.28 -8.71
C ASP A 55 -3.90 13.49 -10.24
N PHE A 56 -2.91 14.23 -10.70
CA PHE A 56 -2.77 14.48 -12.14
C PHE A 56 -2.43 13.20 -12.92
N GLU A 57 -1.64 12.30 -12.34
CA GLU A 57 -1.32 11.01 -12.98
C GLU A 57 -2.54 10.10 -13.04
N TYR A 58 -3.31 10.08 -11.96
CA TYR A 58 -4.57 9.35 -11.89
C TYR A 58 -5.55 9.82 -12.97
N LYS A 59 -5.67 11.12 -13.14
CA LYS A 59 -6.57 11.71 -14.15
C LYS A 59 -6.15 11.40 -15.58
N MET A 60 -4.85 11.30 -15.82
CA MET A 60 -4.32 10.93 -17.15
C MET A 60 -4.63 9.49 -17.52
N GLY A 61 -4.85 8.65 -16.54
CA GLY A 61 -5.24 7.26 -16.75
C GLY A 61 -5.03 6.46 -15.47
N HIS A 62 -5.99 5.60 -15.17
CA HIS A 62 -5.93 4.75 -13.99
C HIS A 62 -6.69 3.45 -14.24
N ILE A 63 -6.51 2.45 -13.37
CA ILE A 63 -7.29 1.21 -13.42
C ILE A 63 -8.77 1.58 -13.25
N ARG A 64 -9.61 1.09 -14.16
CA ARG A 64 -11.05 1.42 -14.13
C ARG A 64 -11.65 1.10 -12.76
N GLY A 65 -12.33 2.08 -12.18
CA GLY A 65 -12.97 1.96 -10.87
C GLY A 65 -12.06 2.18 -9.69
N ALA A 66 -10.77 2.47 -9.90
CA ALA A 66 -9.84 2.71 -8.81
C ALA A 66 -10.12 4.05 -8.12
N MET A 67 -9.87 4.10 -6.83
CA MET A 67 -9.92 5.29 -6.01
C MET A 67 -8.53 5.89 -5.91
N ASN A 68 -8.40 7.20 -6.01
CA ASN A 68 -7.11 7.87 -5.87
C ASN A 68 -6.90 8.34 -4.43
N ILE A 69 -5.82 7.90 -3.81
CA ILE A 69 -5.36 8.41 -2.53
C ILE A 69 -3.85 8.60 -2.64
N ALA A 70 -3.43 9.82 -2.97
CA ALA A 70 -2.01 10.14 -2.94
C ALA A 70 -1.49 10.01 -1.50
N LEU A 71 -0.31 9.43 -1.35
CA LEU A 71 0.26 9.12 -0.03
C LEU A 71 0.22 10.32 0.93
N LYS A 72 0.53 11.50 0.42
CA LYS A 72 0.56 12.72 1.24
C LYS A 72 -0.81 13.23 1.63
N GLU A 73 -1.84 12.75 0.97
CA GLU A 73 -3.22 13.23 1.13
C GLU A 73 -4.12 12.26 1.85
N ILE A 74 -3.56 11.23 2.47
CA ILE A 74 -4.36 10.20 3.16
C ILE A 74 -5.29 10.81 4.22
N ASP A 75 -4.85 11.85 4.91
CA ASP A 75 -5.65 12.48 5.95
C ASP A 75 -6.88 13.20 5.39
N THR A 76 -6.80 13.72 4.17
CA THR A 76 -7.95 14.37 3.52
C THR A 76 -9.01 13.35 3.07
N HIS A 77 -8.63 12.08 2.95
CA HIS A 77 -9.52 11.00 2.55
C HIS A 77 -10.10 10.20 3.72
N ARG A 78 -9.88 10.65 4.96
CA ARG A 78 -10.31 9.91 6.14
C ARG A 78 -11.80 9.60 6.16
N ILE A 79 -12.64 10.58 5.82
CA ILE A 79 -14.09 10.39 5.79
C ILE A 79 -14.49 9.32 4.79
N GLN A 80 -13.90 9.34 3.59
CA GLN A 80 -14.15 8.33 2.58
C GLN A 80 -13.70 6.94 3.05
N LEU A 81 -12.54 6.86 3.70
CA LEU A 81 -11.99 5.61 4.20
C LEU A 81 -12.82 5.04 5.35
N GLU A 82 -13.40 5.89 6.19
CA GLU A 82 -14.28 5.45 7.28
C GLU A 82 -15.56 4.81 6.77
N ASN A 83 -16.00 5.17 5.57
CA ASN A 83 -17.18 4.60 4.95
C ASN A 83 -16.92 3.25 4.27
N ILE A 84 -15.67 2.81 4.21
CA ILE A 84 -15.30 1.52 3.64
C ILE A 84 -15.16 0.49 4.76
N SER A 85 -15.76 -0.67 4.59
CA SER A 85 -15.61 -1.77 5.55
C SER A 85 -14.14 -2.10 5.77
N LYS A 86 -13.73 -2.30 7.01
CA LYS A 86 -12.35 -2.61 7.36
C LYS A 86 -11.90 -3.98 6.86
N GLU A 87 -12.83 -4.84 6.53
CA GLU A 87 -12.58 -6.17 5.95
C GLU A 87 -12.56 -6.15 4.42
N LYS A 88 -12.93 -5.04 3.80
CA LYS A 88 -12.90 -4.92 2.34
C LYS A 88 -11.49 -5.10 1.82
N MET A 89 -11.35 -5.94 0.79
CA MET A 89 -10.04 -6.11 0.14
C MET A 89 -9.66 -4.83 -0.61
N LEU A 90 -8.51 -4.28 -0.26
CA LEU A 90 -7.93 -3.13 -0.94
C LEU A 90 -6.68 -3.58 -1.68
N ILE A 91 -6.58 -3.22 -2.96
CA ILE A 91 -5.39 -3.48 -3.76
C ILE A 91 -4.77 -2.15 -4.10
N VAL A 92 -3.63 -1.86 -3.49
CA VAL A 92 -2.93 -0.59 -3.66
C VAL A 92 -1.89 -0.73 -4.76
N TYR A 93 -1.81 0.25 -5.65
CA TYR A 93 -0.80 0.27 -6.70
C TYR A 93 -0.29 1.70 -6.92
N CYS A 94 0.87 1.80 -7.54
CA CYS A 94 1.38 3.07 -8.05
C CYS A 94 1.87 2.89 -9.48
N ASP A 95 2.93 3.58 -9.89
CA ASP A 95 3.33 3.58 -11.29
C ASP A 95 3.92 2.23 -11.74
N GLY A 96 4.82 1.67 -10.95
CA GLY A 96 5.46 0.40 -11.27
C GLY A 96 6.44 -0.05 -10.20
N VAL A 97 7.33 -0.97 -10.57
CA VAL A 97 8.23 -1.66 -9.61
C VAL A 97 9.21 -0.72 -8.91
N GLU A 98 9.52 0.44 -9.48
CA GLU A 98 10.43 1.40 -8.87
C GLU A 98 9.73 2.36 -7.90
N CYS A 99 8.42 2.29 -7.81
CA CYS A 99 7.61 3.18 -6.97
C CYS A 99 7.27 2.50 -5.66
N ASN A 100 7.60 3.15 -4.54
CA ASN A 100 7.33 2.62 -3.20
C ASN A 100 6.06 3.22 -2.54
N SER A 101 5.41 4.17 -3.21
CA SER A 101 4.22 4.84 -2.65
C SER A 101 3.09 3.87 -2.33
N SER A 102 2.93 2.81 -3.13
CA SER A 102 1.90 1.80 -2.88
C SER A 102 2.15 1.04 -1.58
N ILE A 103 3.41 0.69 -1.33
CA ILE A 103 3.79 -0.02 -0.09
C ILE A 103 3.55 0.88 1.12
N GLU A 104 3.99 2.13 1.05
CA GLU A 104 3.83 3.09 2.14
C GLU A 104 2.35 3.38 2.42
N LEU A 105 1.55 3.55 1.37
CA LEU A 105 0.12 3.76 1.53
C LEU A 105 -0.56 2.53 2.12
N ALA A 106 -0.19 1.34 1.66
CA ALA A 106 -0.74 0.10 2.20
C ALA A 106 -0.46 -0.04 3.69
N LEU A 107 0.76 0.31 4.14
CA LEU A 107 1.10 0.31 5.56
C LEU A 107 0.22 1.28 6.36
N LYS A 108 -0.01 2.48 5.83
CA LYS A 108 -0.88 3.46 6.48
C LYS A 108 -2.32 2.98 6.55
N LEU A 109 -2.81 2.32 5.52
CA LEU A 109 -4.15 1.73 5.53
C LEU A 109 -4.26 0.63 6.59
N MET A 110 -3.23 -0.18 6.74
CA MET A 110 -3.19 -1.20 7.80
C MET A 110 -3.18 -0.56 9.19
N GLU A 111 -2.48 0.56 9.37
CA GLU A 111 -2.53 1.34 10.61
C GLU A 111 -3.94 1.86 10.90
N LEU A 112 -4.71 2.16 9.87
CA LEU A 112 -6.11 2.58 9.97
C LEU A 112 -7.08 1.40 10.17
N LYS A 113 -6.54 0.20 10.45
CA LYS A 113 -7.28 -1.02 10.81
C LYS A 113 -7.92 -1.75 9.64
N PHE A 114 -7.52 -1.46 8.40
CA PHE A 114 -7.90 -2.30 7.27
C PHE A 114 -7.14 -3.63 7.38
N THR A 115 -7.87 -4.74 7.31
CA THR A 115 -7.33 -6.07 7.59
C THR A 115 -6.97 -6.86 6.34
N ASN A 116 -7.38 -6.39 5.16
CA ASN A 116 -7.18 -7.11 3.91
C ASN A 116 -6.61 -6.19 2.84
N VAL A 117 -5.33 -5.82 3.00
CA VAL A 117 -4.63 -4.90 2.11
C VAL A 117 -3.56 -5.66 1.35
N LYS A 118 -3.60 -5.56 0.02
CA LYS A 118 -2.62 -6.18 -0.87
C LYS A 118 -1.97 -5.10 -1.72
N VAL A 119 -0.79 -5.39 -2.25
CA VAL A 119 -0.06 -4.47 -3.13
C VAL A 119 0.11 -5.13 -4.51
N PHE A 120 -0.37 -4.44 -5.54
CA PHE A 120 -0.09 -4.81 -6.91
C PHE A 120 1.19 -4.09 -7.34
N PHE A 121 2.30 -4.79 -7.23
CA PHE A 121 3.63 -4.20 -7.37
C PHE A 121 3.93 -3.78 -8.82
N GLY A 122 3.43 -4.51 -9.81
CA GLY A 122 3.61 -4.15 -11.22
C GLY A 122 2.95 -2.84 -11.61
N GLY A 123 1.89 -2.47 -10.92
CA GLY A 123 1.26 -1.17 -10.98
C GLY A 123 0.69 -0.77 -12.33
N TRP A 124 0.57 0.53 -12.50
CA TRP A 124 -0.03 1.13 -13.69
C TRP A 124 0.68 0.73 -14.99
N GLN A 125 2.01 0.71 -14.99
CA GLN A 125 2.79 0.38 -16.18
C GLN A 125 2.45 -1.01 -16.71
N GLU A 126 2.39 -1.98 -15.83
CA GLU A 126 2.10 -3.37 -16.22
C GLU A 126 0.64 -3.54 -16.64
N TRP A 127 -0.30 -2.92 -15.91
CA TRP A 127 -1.72 -2.95 -16.25
C TRP A 127 -1.99 -2.38 -17.63
N LYS A 128 -1.42 -1.20 -17.90
CA LYS A 128 -1.54 -0.52 -19.19
C LYS A 128 -0.92 -1.33 -20.32
N ALA A 129 0.24 -1.92 -20.09
CA ALA A 129 0.94 -2.73 -21.08
C ALA A 129 0.13 -3.94 -21.52
N LYS A 130 -0.65 -4.52 -20.62
CA LYS A 130 -1.58 -5.62 -20.90
C LYS A 130 -2.89 -5.17 -21.54
N LYS A 131 -3.09 -3.87 -21.69
CA LYS A 131 -4.32 -3.29 -22.27
C LYS A 131 -5.58 -3.66 -21.48
N TYR A 132 -5.45 -3.78 -20.17
CA TYR A 132 -6.57 -4.05 -19.28
C TYR A 132 -7.41 -2.79 -19.08
N PRO A 133 -8.65 -2.90 -18.56
CA PRO A 133 -9.58 -1.75 -18.48
C PRO A 133 -9.04 -0.56 -17.73
N ILE A 134 -9.12 0.61 -18.34
CA ILE A 134 -8.66 1.89 -17.76
C ILE A 134 -9.73 2.96 -17.91
N ASP A 135 -9.68 3.95 -17.03
CA ASP A 135 -10.47 5.18 -17.14
C ASP A 135 -9.52 6.38 -17.18
N LYS A 136 -10.00 7.48 -17.75
CA LYS A 136 -9.33 8.77 -17.79
C LYS A 136 -10.31 9.87 -17.38
N GLU A 137 -9.78 10.90 -16.76
CA GLU A 137 -10.61 12.05 -16.36
C GLU A 137 -10.14 13.35 -17.01
#